data_21dab91dc80730ee030c966e4a1457e2
#
_entry.id   21dab91dc80730ee030c966e4a1457e2
#
_cell.length_a   1.000
_cell.length_b   1.000
_cell.length_c   1.000
_cell.angle_alpha   90.00
_cell.angle_beta   90.00
_cell.angle_gamma   90.00
#
_symmetry.space_group_name_H-M   'P 1'
#
loop_
_entity.id
_entity.type
_entity.pdbx_description
1 polymer ?
#
loop_
_entity_poly.entity_id
_entity_poly.type
_entity_poly.pdbx_seq_one_letter_code
_entity_poly.pdbx_strand_id
1 'polypeptide(L)'
;MKKVTKAIAALMLAVTAMLAVGCTKSDEPGNGGGGTYNGHEYVDLGLPSGLLWATCNVGADAPEEYGDYFAWGETTPKDTYNWSTYQYVYMDRLTKYCSASSYGYNGFTDNLTVLQPSDDAATANWGSGWCMPTRAQWEELLQNTTNTWITQDGVNGRLFIATNGNTLFLPAAGYRWDGGLYYAGNAGDYWSSSLSTGRPRSAWSFGFDSGYYGMNSGGGRGYGPSVRAVRPASQN
;
A
#
# COMPACT_ATOMS: atom_id res chain seq x y z
N MET A 1 -12.72 9.04 68.88
CA MET A 1 -13.08 10.18 68.02
C MET A 1 -12.52 9.94 66.63
N LYS A 2 -13.42 9.61 65.71
CA LYS A 2 -13.62 10.16 64.35
C LYS A 2 -12.38 10.15 63.47
N LYS A 3 -12.36 9.16 62.52
CA LYS A 3 -12.63 9.32 61.08
C LYS A 3 -11.58 10.15 60.32
N VAL A 4 -10.83 9.55 59.41
CA VAL A 4 -10.99 9.76 57.97
C VAL A 4 -10.37 8.56 57.24
N THR A 5 -11.23 7.66 56.86
CA THR A 5 -11.05 6.73 55.74
C THR A 5 -11.58 7.43 54.49
N LYS A 6 -10.88 7.35 53.40
CA LYS A 6 -11.33 7.46 51.98
C LYS A 6 -10.20 8.13 51.20
N ALA A 7 -9.76 7.54 50.25
CA ALA A 7 -10.12 7.18 48.93
C ALA A 7 -8.82 7.18 48.08
N ILE A 8 -8.23 6.04 47.83
CA ILE A 8 -7.42 5.80 46.61
C ILE A 8 -7.87 4.44 46.12
N ALA A 9 -8.96 4.46 45.42
CA ALA A 9 -9.39 3.36 44.57
C ALA A 9 -10.24 3.98 43.47
N ALA A 10 -9.63 4.25 42.35
CA ALA A 10 -10.30 4.40 41.05
C ALA A 10 -9.35 5.12 40.08
N LEU A 11 -8.44 4.39 39.46
CA LEU A 11 -7.97 4.68 38.11
C LEU A 11 -7.25 3.45 37.55
N MET A 12 -8.00 2.38 37.46
CA MET A 12 -7.68 1.26 36.57
C MET A 12 -9.00 0.85 35.95
N LEU A 13 -9.36 1.49 34.87
CA LEU A 13 -10.30 0.96 33.87
C LEU A 13 -10.44 2.00 32.77
N ALA A 14 -9.83 1.74 31.66
CA ALA A 14 -10.31 2.14 30.33
C ALA A 14 -9.18 2.19 29.32
N VAL A 15 -8.61 1.06 28.98
CA VAL A 15 -8.05 0.87 27.63
C VAL A 15 -8.42 -0.54 27.20
N THR A 16 -9.67 -0.75 26.88
CA THR A 16 -10.12 -1.90 26.09
C THR A 16 -11.39 -1.47 25.35
N ALA A 17 -11.17 -0.71 24.30
CA ALA A 17 -12.14 -0.57 23.22
C ALA A 17 -11.31 -0.43 21.94
N MET A 18 -10.61 -1.48 21.57
CA MET A 18 -10.24 -1.67 20.17
C MET A 18 -11.53 -2.06 19.45
N LEU A 19 -12.13 -1.10 18.80
CA LEU A 19 -13.17 -1.32 17.82
C LEU A 19 -12.50 -2.05 16.62
N ALA A 20 -12.83 -3.30 16.45
CA ALA A 20 -12.73 -3.96 15.16
C ALA A 20 -13.65 -3.18 14.20
N VAL A 21 -13.11 -2.26 13.43
CA VAL A 21 -13.81 -1.61 12.33
C VAL A 21 -13.76 -2.57 11.16
N GLY A 22 -14.73 -3.47 11.12
CA GLY A 22 -15.00 -4.25 9.91
C GLY A 22 -15.57 -3.32 8.84
N CYS A 23 -15.24 -3.56 7.58
CA CYS A 23 -15.76 -2.86 6.42
C CYS A 23 -17.30 -2.87 6.42
N THR A 24 -17.92 -1.78 6.83
CA THR A 24 -19.37 -1.59 6.73
C THR A 24 -19.69 -0.55 5.66
N LYS A 25 -20.62 -0.89 4.77
CA LYS A 25 -21.06 -0.04 3.67
C LYS A 25 -21.80 1.20 4.20
N SER A 26 -21.14 2.37 4.16
CA SER A 26 -21.82 3.66 4.24
C SER A 26 -20.97 4.73 3.54
N ASP A 27 -21.53 5.42 2.55
CA ASP A 27 -20.91 6.52 1.82
C ASP A 27 -21.00 7.87 2.57
N GLU A 28 -20.99 7.86 3.92
CA GLU A 28 -21.04 9.07 4.73
C GLU A 28 -19.65 9.48 5.20
N PRO A 29 -19.29 10.78 5.16
CA PRO A 29 -18.01 11.27 5.68
C PRO A 29 -17.99 11.09 7.20
N GLY A 30 -17.19 10.14 7.68
CA GLY A 30 -16.98 9.88 9.09
C GLY A 30 -16.33 11.07 9.81
N ASN A 31 -16.91 11.49 10.92
CA ASN A 31 -16.41 12.58 11.78
C ASN A 31 -15.21 12.10 12.62
N GLY A 32 -14.12 11.71 11.96
CA GLY A 32 -12.95 11.12 12.62
C GLY A 32 -11.75 10.84 11.74
N GLY A 33 -11.61 11.53 10.59
CA GLY A 33 -10.42 11.41 9.75
C GLY A 33 -10.38 10.18 8.85
N GLY A 34 -11.53 9.53 8.58
CA GLY A 34 -11.68 8.43 7.65
C GLY A 34 -13.06 8.41 6.99
N GLY A 35 -13.26 7.53 6.02
CA GLY A 35 -14.54 7.35 5.34
C GLY A 35 -14.49 6.19 4.36
N THR A 36 -15.52 6.08 3.53
CA THR A 36 -15.66 5.05 2.50
C THR A 36 -15.85 5.69 1.13
N TYR A 37 -15.24 5.12 0.10
CA TYR A 37 -15.44 5.52 -1.28
C TYR A 37 -15.43 4.29 -2.20
N ASN A 38 -16.44 4.17 -3.04
CA ASN A 38 -16.67 2.98 -3.87
C ASN A 38 -16.61 1.65 -3.08
N GLY A 39 -17.11 1.66 -1.83
CA GLY A 39 -17.13 0.47 -0.97
C GLY A 39 -15.81 0.17 -0.26
N HIS A 40 -14.77 0.99 -0.41
CA HIS A 40 -13.47 0.79 0.23
C HIS A 40 -13.19 1.90 1.25
N GLU A 41 -12.75 1.50 2.44
CA GLU A 41 -12.43 2.42 3.52
C GLU A 41 -11.10 3.13 3.31
N TYR A 42 -11.03 4.38 3.78
CA TYR A 42 -9.81 5.17 3.79
C TYR A 42 -9.60 5.88 5.11
N VAL A 43 -8.36 6.25 5.37
CA VAL A 43 -7.93 7.10 6.47
C VAL A 43 -7.33 8.40 5.95
N ASP A 44 -7.67 9.51 6.60
CA ASP A 44 -7.02 10.81 6.41
C ASP A 44 -5.88 10.93 7.44
N LEU A 45 -4.65 10.86 6.98
CA LEU A 45 -3.45 11.01 7.81
C LEU A 45 -3.03 12.47 7.98
N GLY A 46 -3.79 13.43 7.44
CA GLY A 46 -3.44 14.85 7.50
C GLY A 46 -2.15 15.17 6.74
N LEU A 47 -1.86 14.44 5.66
CA LEU A 47 -0.68 14.68 4.85
C LEU A 47 -0.77 16.01 4.09
N PRO A 48 0.35 16.70 3.80
CA PRO A 48 0.36 17.99 3.12
C PRO A 48 -0.38 18.00 1.78
N SER A 49 -0.35 16.90 1.02
CA SER A 49 -1.10 16.75 -0.24
C SER A 49 -2.60 16.58 -0.05
N GLY A 50 -3.08 16.30 1.16
CA GLY A 50 -4.45 15.88 1.42
C GLY A 50 -4.78 14.47 0.92
N LEU A 51 -3.76 13.66 0.60
CA LEU A 51 -3.95 12.31 0.09
C LEU A 51 -4.55 11.39 1.15
N LEU A 52 -5.57 10.64 0.77
CA LEU A 52 -6.24 9.65 1.61
C LEU A 52 -5.72 8.26 1.26
N TRP A 53 -5.45 7.44 2.28
CA TRP A 53 -4.90 6.10 2.14
C TRP A 53 -5.97 5.05 2.42
N ALA A 54 -6.08 4.05 1.57
CA ALA A 54 -6.94 2.91 1.85
C ALA A 54 -6.52 2.18 3.13
N THR A 55 -7.47 1.68 3.91
CA THR A 55 -7.17 0.93 5.15
C THR A 55 -6.74 -0.51 4.85
N CYS A 56 -7.19 -1.09 3.73
CA CYS A 56 -6.89 -2.46 3.30
C CYS A 56 -6.04 -2.47 2.02
N ASN A 57 -5.39 -3.60 1.74
CA ASN A 57 -4.75 -3.86 0.44
C ASN A 57 -5.82 -4.12 -0.64
N VAL A 58 -5.50 -3.91 -1.90
CA VAL A 58 -6.37 -4.34 -3.00
C VAL A 58 -6.56 -5.86 -2.92
N GLY A 59 -7.83 -6.32 -2.96
CA GLY A 59 -8.20 -7.72 -2.79
C GLY A 59 -8.30 -8.20 -1.33
N ALA A 60 -8.24 -7.28 -0.35
CA ALA A 60 -8.42 -7.57 1.07
C ALA A 60 -9.68 -6.91 1.63
N ASP A 61 -10.31 -7.52 2.62
CA ASP A 61 -11.49 -7.03 3.34
C ASP A 61 -11.13 -6.48 4.74
N ALA A 62 -9.93 -6.79 5.25
CA ALA A 62 -9.44 -6.31 6.54
C ALA A 62 -7.97 -5.79 6.45
N PRO A 63 -7.57 -4.84 7.33
CA PRO A 63 -6.24 -4.21 7.28
C PRO A 63 -5.06 -5.20 7.42
N GLU A 64 -5.25 -6.30 8.13
CA GLU A 64 -4.26 -7.35 8.36
C GLU A 64 -4.18 -8.39 7.24
N GLU A 65 -5.16 -8.43 6.35
CA GLU A 65 -5.15 -9.33 5.20
C GLU A 65 -4.14 -8.88 4.14
N TYR A 66 -3.47 -9.85 3.54
CA TYR A 66 -2.45 -9.58 2.52
C TYR A 66 -3.01 -9.06 1.21
N GLY A 67 -4.26 -9.43 0.88
CA GLY A 67 -4.92 -9.09 -0.37
C GLY A 67 -4.30 -9.81 -1.58
N ASP A 68 -4.56 -9.25 -2.73
CA ASP A 68 -4.04 -9.73 -4.01
C ASP A 68 -2.63 -9.19 -4.29
N TYR A 69 -1.95 -9.91 -5.20
CA TYR A 69 -0.61 -9.56 -5.66
C TYR A 69 -0.65 -9.21 -7.15
N PHE A 70 0.14 -8.24 -7.56
CA PHE A 70 0.11 -7.75 -8.95
C PHE A 70 1.53 -7.58 -9.49
N ALA A 71 1.76 -8.00 -10.74
CA ALA A 71 2.93 -7.55 -11.45
C ALA A 71 2.76 -6.07 -11.85
N TRP A 72 3.85 -5.31 -11.91
CA TRP A 72 3.77 -3.87 -12.11
C TRP A 72 3.14 -3.49 -13.46
N GLY A 73 2.02 -2.77 -13.42
CA GLY A 73 1.25 -2.41 -14.59
C GLY A 73 0.24 -3.49 -15.05
N GLU A 74 0.15 -4.61 -14.33
CA GLU A 74 -0.91 -5.60 -14.53
C GLU A 74 -2.02 -5.38 -13.50
N THR A 75 -3.25 -5.63 -13.91
CA THR A 75 -4.45 -5.30 -13.12
C THR A 75 -5.20 -6.52 -12.62
N THR A 76 -4.72 -7.71 -12.95
CA THR A 76 -5.31 -8.99 -12.55
C THR A 76 -4.25 -9.85 -11.88
N PRO A 77 -4.58 -10.47 -10.72
CA PRO A 77 -3.72 -11.48 -10.09
C PRO A 77 -3.49 -12.69 -11.01
N LYS A 78 -2.37 -13.37 -10.80
CA LYS A 78 -2.00 -14.57 -11.57
C LYS A 78 -1.26 -15.59 -10.70
N ASP A 79 -1.11 -16.82 -11.19
CA ASP A 79 -0.46 -17.90 -10.45
C ASP A 79 1.07 -17.78 -10.46
N THR A 80 1.64 -17.30 -11.56
CA THR A 80 3.08 -17.26 -11.76
C THR A 80 3.57 -15.85 -12.09
N TYR A 81 4.45 -15.32 -11.24
CA TYR A 81 5.02 -13.98 -11.32
C TYR A 81 6.47 -14.05 -11.74
N ASN A 82 6.75 -13.94 -13.00
CA ASN A 82 8.12 -13.89 -13.53
C ASN A 82 8.18 -13.12 -14.84
N TRP A 83 9.38 -13.00 -15.38
CA TRP A 83 9.60 -12.24 -16.59
C TRP A 83 8.94 -12.85 -17.84
N SER A 84 8.79 -14.18 -17.90
CA SER A 84 8.17 -14.86 -19.05
C SER A 84 6.64 -14.73 -19.07
N THR A 85 6.01 -14.45 -17.91
CA THR A 85 4.55 -14.24 -17.79
C THR A 85 4.17 -12.77 -17.73
N TYR A 86 5.16 -11.86 -17.76
CA TYR A 86 4.91 -10.42 -17.65
C TYR A 86 4.38 -9.85 -18.98
N GLN A 87 3.22 -9.17 -18.94
CA GLN A 87 2.49 -8.75 -20.15
C GLN A 87 3.23 -7.74 -21.02
N TYR A 88 4.11 -6.89 -20.45
CA TYR A 88 4.84 -5.85 -21.19
C TYR A 88 6.21 -6.30 -21.66
N VAL A 89 6.36 -7.60 -21.96
CA VAL A 89 7.58 -8.19 -22.48
C VAL A 89 7.27 -9.04 -23.72
N TYR A 90 8.08 -8.85 -24.75
CA TYR A 90 8.12 -9.72 -25.91
C TYR A 90 9.58 -10.05 -26.26
N MET A 91 9.90 -11.32 -26.46
CA MET A 91 11.27 -11.80 -26.70
C MET A 91 12.30 -11.17 -25.75
N ASP A 92 12.01 -11.18 -24.45
CA ASP A 92 12.85 -10.62 -23.38
C ASP A 92 13.09 -9.09 -23.48
N ARG A 93 12.23 -8.37 -24.20
CA ARG A 93 12.29 -6.92 -24.43
C ARG A 93 10.99 -6.25 -24.05
N LEU A 94 11.09 -5.02 -23.56
CA LEU A 94 9.94 -4.22 -23.11
C LEU A 94 9.12 -3.70 -24.29
N THR A 95 7.81 -3.71 -24.13
CA THR A 95 6.84 -3.18 -25.10
C THR A 95 6.05 -1.97 -24.58
N LYS A 96 6.21 -1.63 -23.29
CA LYS A 96 5.59 -0.46 -22.65
C LYS A 96 6.41 -0.01 -21.43
N TYR A 97 6.32 1.28 -21.07
CA TYR A 97 7.08 1.88 -19.97
C TYR A 97 8.60 1.65 -20.13
N CYS A 98 9.13 2.00 -21.27
CA CYS A 98 10.52 1.76 -21.62
C CYS A 98 11.25 3.08 -21.88
N SER A 99 12.05 3.54 -20.93
CA SER A 99 12.82 4.78 -21.02
C SER A 99 14.16 4.65 -21.78
N ALA A 100 14.56 3.42 -22.18
CA ALA A 100 15.83 3.18 -22.84
C ALA A 100 15.71 2.14 -23.97
N SER A 101 16.09 2.51 -25.19
CA SER A 101 15.94 1.69 -26.40
C SER A 101 16.67 0.35 -26.34
N SER A 102 17.76 0.26 -25.57
CA SER A 102 18.49 -1.00 -25.34
C SER A 102 17.67 -2.06 -24.60
N TYR A 103 16.58 -1.68 -23.92
CA TYR A 103 15.66 -2.58 -23.23
C TYR A 103 14.36 -2.81 -23.99
N GLY A 104 14.05 -1.93 -24.97
CA GLY A 104 12.81 -2.00 -25.73
C GLY A 104 12.87 -3.01 -26.89
N TYR A 105 11.70 -3.62 -27.19
CA TYR A 105 11.55 -4.47 -28.35
C TYR A 105 11.75 -3.67 -29.64
N ASN A 106 12.66 -4.10 -30.52
CA ASN A 106 13.07 -3.39 -31.73
C ASN A 106 13.48 -1.92 -31.47
N GLY A 107 14.09 -1.63 -30.30
CA GLY A 107 14.49 -0.28 -29.94
C GLY A 107 13.35 0.62 -29.43
N PHE A 108 12.19 0.05 -29.10
CA PHE A 108 11.05 0.77 -28.59
C PHE A 108 11.38 1.58 -27.34
N THR A 109 10.86 2.82 -27.30
CA THR A 109 10.83 3.65 -26.09
C THR A 109 9.51 4.41 -26.04
N ASP A 110 9.10 4.77 -24.82
CA ASP A 110 8.04 5.71 -24.55
C ASP A 110 8.46 6.68 -23.42
N ASN A 111 7.63 7.70 -23.16
CA ASN A 111 7.87 8.68 -22.11
C ASN A 111 7.03 8.40 -20.87
N LEU A 112 6.46 7.20 -20.74
CA LEU A 112 5.61 6.81 -19.63
C LEU A 112 6.48 6.46 -18.42
N THR A 113 6.43 7.29 -17.39
CA THR A 113 7.20 7.09 -16.15
C THR A 113 6.32 6.81 -14.93
N VAL A 114 5.00 6.88 -15.11
CA VAL A 114 3.98 6.53 -14.12
C VAL A 114 2.91 5.69 -14.82
N LEU A 115 2.33 4.74 -14.10
CA LEU A 115 1.26 3.89 -14.65
C LEU A 115 0.09 4.74 -15.15
N GLN A 116 -0.41 4.38 -16.33
CA GLN A 116 -1.68 4.91 -16.84
C GLN A 116 -2.83 4.26 -16.06
N PRO A 117 -4.00 4.93 -15.96
CA PRO A 117 -5.14 4.38 -15.20
C PRO A 117 -5.58 2.98 -15.66
N SER A 118 -5.42 2.66 -16.94
CA SER A 118 -5.73 1.31 -17.48
C SER A 118 -4.80 0.21 -16.99
N ASP A 119 -3.63 0.56 -16.47
CA ASP A 119 -2.58 -0.36 -16.04
C ASP A 119 -2.34 -0.25 -14.52
N ASP A 120 -3.16 0.52 -13.83
CA ASP A 120 -3.11 0.71 -12.39
C ASP A 120 -4.07 -0.26 -11.71
N ALA A 121 -3.52 -1.19 -10.91
CA ALA A 121 -4.31 -2.24 -10.27
C ALA A 121 -5.37 -1.68 -9.31
N ALA A 122 -5.10 -0.58 -8.60
CA ALA A 122 -6.08 0.05 -7.72
C ALA A 122 -7.22 0.68 -8.53
N THR A 123 -6.90 1.42 -9.59
CA THR A 123 -7.91 2.01 -10.49
C THR A 123 -8.78 0.93 -11.14
N ALA A 124 -8.17 -0.13 -11.64
CA ALA A 124 -8.89 -1.18 -12.35
C ALA A 124 -9.83 -2.00 -11.46
N ASN A 125 -9.42 -2.26 -10.20
CA ASN A 125 -10.20 -3.09 -9.28
C ASN A 125 -11.21 -2.29 -8.44
N TRP A 126 -10.90 -1.02 -8.10
CA TRP A 126 -11.70 -0.19 -7.19
C TRP A 126 -12.36 1.01 -7.86
N GLY A 127 -12.09 1.23 -9.14
CA GLY A 127 -12.69 2.31 -9.95
C GLY A 127 -11.88 3.61 -9.94
N SER A 128 -12.30 4.52 -10.84
CA SER A 128 -11.69 5.84 -10.98
C SER A 128 -11.85 6.66 -9.70
N GLY A 129 -10.79 7.18 -9.19
CA GLY A 129 -10.73 7.86 -7.88
C GLY A 129 -9.82 7.13 -6.90
N TRP A 130 -9.52 5.86 -7.17
CA TRP A 130 -8.43 5.13 -6.53
C TRP A 130 -7.26 4.96 -7.51
N CYS A 131 -6.05 5.01 -7.00
CA CYS A 131 -4.84 4.72 -7.77
C CYS A 131 -3.74 4.17 -6.87
N MET A 132 -2.73 3.58 -7.48
CA MET A 132 -1.50 3.22 -6.77
C MET A 132 -0.71 4.48 -6.44
N PRO A 133 -0.15 4.61 -5.22
CA PRO A 133 0.65 5.76 -4.85
C PRO A 133 1.92 5.85 -5.73
N THR A 134 2.29 7.06 -6.11
CA THR A 134 3.58 7.33 -6.72
C THR A 134 4.72 7.18 -5.69
N ARG A 135 5.96 7.13 -6.17
CA ARG A 135 7.13 7.18 -5.29
C ARG A 135 7.10 8.40 -4.36
N ALA A 136 6.78 9.58 -4.89
CA ALA A 136 6.72 10.81 -4.11
C ALA A 136 5.66 10.77 -3.00
N GLN A 137 4.52 10.12 -3.24
CA GLN A 137 3.46 9.96 -2.24
C GLN A 137 3.84 8.96 -1.14
N TRP A 138 4.58 7.90 -1.46
CA TRP A 138 5.20 7.05 -0.44
C TRP A 138 6.24 7.82 0.40
N GLU A 139 7.09 8.62 -0.26
CA GLU A 139 8.07 9.47 0.43
C GLU A 139 7.38 10.51 1.33
N GLU A 140 6.26 11.10 0.90
CA GLU A 140 5.44 12.00 1.72
C GLU A 140 4.91 11.30 2.98
N LEU A 141 4.35 10.09 2.84
CA LEU A 141 3.91 9.28 3.99
C LEU A 141 5.04 9.08 4.99
N LEU A 142 6.21 8.67 4.49
CA LEU A 142 7.39 8.42 5.34
C LEU A 142 7.91 9.68 6.06
N GLN A 143 7.81 10.84 5.44
CA GLN A 143 8.30 12.11 5.98
C GLN A 143 7.33 12.72 7.00
N ASN A 144 6.03 12.44 6.92
CA ASN A 144 4.99 13.09 7.72
C ASN A 144 4.34 12.16 8.76
N THR A 145 4.87 10.95 8.93
CA THR A 145 4.40 10.01 9.95
C THR A 145 5.58 9.41 10.70
N THR A 146 5.34 8.95 11.92
CA THR A 146 6.23 7.99 12.58
C THR A 146 5.75 6.58 12.24
N ASN A 147 6.65 5.59 12.31
CA ASN A 147 6.23 4.21 12.03
C ASN A 147 6.98 3.22 12.92
N THR A 148 6.35 2.08 13.17
CA THR A 148 6.91 1.01 14.00
C THR A 148 6.48 -0.36 13.50
N TRP A 149 7.33 -1.36 13.71
CA TRP A 149 6.98 -2.76 13.49
C TRP A 149 6.09 -3.24 14.63
N ILE A 150 4.95 -3.84 14.31
CA ILE A 150 4.01 -4.40 15.29
C ILE A 150 3.42 -5.72 14.78
N THR A 151 2.69 -6.38 15.66
CA THR A 151 1.74 -7.44 15.32
C THR A 151 0.32 -6.92 15.60
N GLN A 152 -0.54 -6.90 14.59
CA GLN A 152 -1.95 -6.54 14.67
C GLN A 152 -2.80 -7.75 14.28
N ASP A 153 -3.74 -8.15 15.13
CA ASP A 153 -4.63 -9.31 14.93
C ASP A 153 -3.89 -10.60 14.49
N GLY A 154 -2.69 -10.80 15.07
CA GLY A 154 -1.83 -11.95 14.79
C GLY A 154 -0.96 -11.82 13.53
N VAL A 155 -1.04 -10.73 12.80
CA VAL A 155 -0.27 -10.46 11.58
C VAL A 155 0.79 -9.40 11.83
N ASN A 156 2.04 -9.72 11.50
CA ASN A 156 3.13 -8.77 11.55
C ASN A 156 3.00 -7.72 10.45
N GLY A 157 3.44 -6.51 10.75
CA GLY A 157 3.40 -5.41 9.78
C GLY A 157 4.02 -4.14 10.32
N ARG A 158 3.82 -3.07 9.59
CA ARG A 158 4.29 -1.73 9.97
C ARG A 158 3.11 -0.81 10.15
N LEU A 159 3.02 -0.23 11.35
CA LEU A 159 2.03 0.79 11.70
C LEU A 159 2.62 2.17 11.49
N PHE A 160 1.97 2.98 10.68
CA PHE A 160 2.23 4.41 10.52
C PHE A 160 1.30 5.20 11.44
N ILE A 161 1.86 6.20 12.11
CA ILE A 161 1.14 7.06 13.07
C ILE A 161 1.32 8.50 12.61
N ALA A 162 0.23 9.14 12.23
CA ALA A 162 0.20 10.52 11.78
C ALA A 162 0.11 11.51 12.94
N THR A 163 0.43 12.77 12.70
CA THR A 163 0.37 13.84 13.71
C THR A 163 -1.05 14.16 14.20
N ASN A 164 -2.06 13.85 13.38
CA ASN A 164 -3.48 13.97 13.77
C ASN A 164 -3.97 12.78 14.62
N GLY A 165 -3.11 11.80 14.92
CA GLY A 165 -3.42 10.60 15.71
C GLY A 165 -3.98 9.43 14.90
N ASN A 166 -4.30 9.62 13.63
CA ASN A 166 -4.77 8.55 12.77
C ASN A 166 -3.63 7.61 12.38
N THR A 167 -3.97 6.37 12.08
CA THR A 167 -2.99 5.31 11.82
C THR A 167 -3.28 4.56 10.53
N LEU A 168 -2.22 4.00 9.93
CA LEU A 168 -2.28 3.13 8.77
C LEU A 168 -1.44 1.90 9.05
N PHE A 169 -2.04 0.72 8.99
CA PHE A 169 -1.31 -0.55 9.10
C PHE A 169 -1.04 -1.14 7.71
N LEU A 170 0.19 -1.56 7.49
CA LEU A 170 0.61 -2.31 6.31
C LEU A 170 1.09 -3.70 6.75
N PRO A 171 0.37 -4.78 6.41
CA PRO A 171 0.79 -6.13 6.76
C PRO A 171 2.08 -6.53 6.04
N ALA A 172 2.89 -7.37 6.67
CA ALA A 172 4.09 -7.97 6.09
C ALA A 172 3.69 -9.06 5.08
N ALA A 173 3.11 -8.64 3.97
CA ALA A 173 2.50 -9.52 2.96
C ALA A 173 3.53 -10.27 2.08
N GLY A 174 4.83 -9.91 2.19
CA GLY A 174 5.85 -10.46 1.30
C GLY A 174 5.65 -10.04 -0.16
N TYR A 175 6.06 -10.92 -1.06
CA TYR A 175 5.80 -10.79 -2.50
C TYR A 175 5.74 -12.16 -3.19
N ARG A 176 5.11 -12.23 -4.36
CA ARG A 176 5.09 -13.44 -5.18
C ARG A 176 6.20 -13.43 -6.23
N TRP A 177 6.80 -14.60 -6.42
CA TRP A 177 7.77 -14.85 -7.48
C TRP A 177 7.70 -16.32 -7.89
N ASP A 178 7.69 -16.57 -9.19
CA ASP A 178 7.79 -17.90 -9.81
C ASP A 178 6.83 -18.95 -9.21
N GLY A 179 5.61 -18.53 -8.87
CA GLY A 179 4.57 -19.38 -8.24
C GLY A 179 4.64 -19.46 -6.72
N GLY A 180 5.73 -19.00 -6.06
CA GLY A 180 5.88 -18.96 -4.61
C GLY A 180 5.46 -17.64 -3.98
N LEU A 181 5.15 -17.69 -2.68
CA LEU A 181 4.99 -16.52 -1.80
C LEU A 181 6.21 -16.46 -0.88
N TYR A 182 6.94 -15.34 -0.92
CA TYR A 182 8.19 -15.15 -0.19
C TYR A 182 8.04 -14.08 0.88
N TYR A 183 8.68 -14.29 2.01
CA TYR A 183 8.79 -13.36 3.14
C TYR A 183 7.47 -12.92 3.79
N ALA A 184 6.34 -13.55 3.47
CA ALA A 184 5.08 -13.29 4.15
C ALA A 184 5.23 -13.49 5.67
N GLY A 185 4.73 -12.55 6.47
CA GLY A 185 4.89 -12.47 7.92
C GLY A 185 6.25 -11.91 8.38
N ASN A 186 7.23 -11.71 7.48
CA ASN A 186 8.56 -11.22 7.81
C ASN A 186 8.93 -9.89 7.13
N ALA A 187 8.38 -9.63 5.95
CA ALA A 187 8.60 -8.39 5.20
C ALA A 187 7.36 -7.99 4.42
N GLY A 188 7.21 -6.72 4.12
CA GLY A 188 6.23 -6.18 3.19
C GLY A 188 6.92 -5.54 1.99
N ASP A 189 6.36 -5.74 0.80
CA ASP A 189 6.76 -5.06 -0.43
C ASP A 189 5.50 -4.56 -1.14
N TYR A 190 5.48 -3.27 -1.45
CA TYR A 190 4.31 -2.56 -1.96
C TYR A 190 4.66 -1.74 -3.18
N TRP A 191 4.00 -1.96 -4.28
CA TRP A 191 4.24 -1.20 -5.49
C TRP A 191 3.99 0.31 -5.32
N SER A 192 4.81 1.11 -5.99
CA SER A 192 4.42 2.43 -6.42
C SER A 192 4.08 2.42 -7.92
N SER A 193 3.28 3.39 -8.36
CA SER A 193 2.98 3.57 -9.79
C SER A 193 4.16 4.12 -10.60
N SER A 194 5.31 4.42 -9.97
CA SER A 194 6.45 5.09 -10.60
C SER A 194 7.46 4.10 -11.17
N LEU A 195 7.81 4.28 -12.44
CA LEU A 195 8.88 3.54 -13.11
C LEU A 195 10.25 3.91 -12.51
N SER A 196 11.14 2.92 -12.36
CA SER A 196 12.56 3.18 -12.11
C SER A 196 13.26 3.54 -13.44
N THR A 197 13.30 4.83 -13.78
CA THR A 197 13.75 5.30 -15.11
C THR A 197 15.21 4.93 -15.41
N GLY A 198 16.06 4.81 -14.41
CA GLY A 198 17.45 4.33 -14.54
C GLY A 198 17.57 2.82 -14.67
N ARG A 199 16.50 2.07 -14.45
CA ARG A 199 16.41 0.62 -14.52
C ARG A 199 15.09 0.20 -15.15
N PRO A 200 14.89 0.27 -16.46
CA PRO A 200 13.57 0.11 -17.09
C PRO A 200 12.88 -1.24 -16.84
N ARG A 201 13.60 -2.27 -16.41
CA ARG A 201 13.04 -3.57 -15.97
C ARG A 201 12.52 -3.55 -14.54
N SER A 202 12.67 -2.43 -13.82
CA SER A 202 12.28 -2.28 -12.42
C SER A 202 11.31 -1.11 -12.26
N ALA A 203 10.50 -1.18 -11.20
CA ALA A 203 9.69 -0.08 -10.72
C ALA A 203 10.06 0.24 -9.27
N TRP A 204 9.63 1.39 -8.78
CA TRP A 204 9.78 1.75 -7.38
C TRP A 204 8.77 0.97 -6.54
N SER A 205 9.23 0.48 -5.40
CA SER A 205 8.39 -0.12 -4.36
C SER A 205 8.75 0.41 -2.99
N PHE A 206 7.83 0.36 -2.05
CA PHE A 206 8.09 0.55 -0.63
C PHE A 206 8.30 -0.82 0.00
N GLY A 207 9.49 -1.04 0.56
CA GLY A 207 9.85 -2.28 1.23
C GLY A 207 10.11 -2.07 2.71
N PHE A 208 9.76 -3.05 3.54
CA PHE A 208 10.05 -3.04 4.97
C PHE A 208 10.15 -4.43 5.58
N ASP A 209 10.87 -4.52 6.69
CA ASP A 209 10.88 -5.64 7.62
C ASP A 209 10.93 -5.10 9.07
N SER A 210 11.31 -5.93 10.05
CA SER A 210 11.39 -5.50 11.45
C SER A 210 12.50 -4.47 11.72
N GLY A 211 13.56 -4.42 10.90
CA GLY A 211 14.74 -3.56 11.08
C GLY A 211 14.92 -2.49 10.01
N TYR A 212 14.23 -2.62 8.89
CA TYR A 212 14.39 -1.74 7.73
C TYR A 212 13.04 -1.25 7.20
N TYR A 213 13.04 -0.06 6.62
CA TYR A 213 11.95 0.43 5.75
C TYR A 213 12.46 1.52 4.81
N GLY A 214 11.93 1.57 3.59
CA GLY A 214 12.29 2.61 2.61
C GLY A 214 11.85 2.31 1.19
N MET A 215 12.10 3.28 0.32
CA MET A 215 11.83 3.14 -1.11
C MET A 215 12.95 2.37 -1.81
N ASN A 216 12.57 1.34 -2.55
CA ASN A 216 13.45 0.49 -3.34
C ASN A 216 13.26 0.75 -4.83
N SER A 217 14.37 0.92 -5.57
CA SER A 217 14.35 1.12 -7.03
C SER A 217 14.60 -0.17 -7.82
N GLY A 218 14.69 -1.32 -7.14
CA GLY A 218 15.15 -2.58 -7.71
C GLY A 218 14.07 -3.65 -7.90
N GLY A 219 12.82 -3.38 -7.55
CA GLY A 219 11.73 -4.34 -7.72
C GLY A 219 11.53 -4.70 -9.19
N GLY A 220 11.81 -5.96 -9.58
CA GLY A 220 11.57 -6.44 -10.95
C GLY A 220 10.08 -6.39 -11.27
N ARG A 221 9.70 -5.77 -12.40
CA ARG A 221 8.28 -5.53 -12.74
C ARG A 221 7.43 -6.80 -12.88
N GLY A 222 8.05 -7.94 -13.14
CA GLY A 222 7.38 -9.25 -13.19
C GLY A 222 7.13 -9.89 -11.83
N TYR A 223 7.63 -9.32 -10.73
CA TYR A 223 7.32 -9.76 -9.36
C TYR A 223 5.91 -9.31 -8.96
N GLY A 224 5.35 -9.95 -7.96
CA GLY A 224 4.02 -9.65 -7.41
C GLY A 224 4.06 -9.13 -5.98
N PRO A 225 4.46 -7.89 -5.73
CA PRO A 225 4.16 -7.16 -4.49
C PRO A 225 2.68 -6.86 -4.32
N SER A 226 2.31 -6.48 -3.09
CA SER A 226 0.95 -5.99 -2.77
C SER A 226 0.72 -4.58 -3.32
N VAL A 227 -0.56 -4.17 -3.34
CA VAL A 227 -0.98 -2.81 -3.69
C VAL A 227 -1.78 -2.21 -2.55
N ARG A 228 -1.35 -1.06 -2.04
CA ARG A 228 -2.12 -0.19 -1.15
C ARG A 228 -2.57 1.03 -1.94
N ALA A 229 -3.87 1.19 -2.08
CA ALA A 229 -4.44 2.26 -2.86
C ALA A 229 -4.45 3.61 -2.12
N VAL A 230 -4.44 4.68 -2.89
CA VAL A 230 -4.64 6.05 -2.43
C VAL A 230 -5.70 6.76 -3.27
N ARG A 231 -6.24 7.86 -2.74
CA ARG A 231 -7.13 8.74 -3.48
C ARG A 231 -6.91 10.20 -3.08
N PRO A 232 -7.13 11.18 -3.97
CA PRO A 232 -7.19 12.58 -3.57
C PRO A 232 -8.39 12.81 -2.66
N ALA A 233 -8.25 13.70 -1.67
CA ALA A 233 -9.42 14.23 -0.98
C ALA A 233 -10.33 14.89 -2.02
N SER A 234 -11.64 14.69 -1.93
CA SER A 234 -12.59 15.37 -2.80
C SER A 234 -12.40 16.88 -2.61
N GLN A 235 -12.08 17.60 -3.67
CA GLN A 235 -12.19 19.05 -3.65
C GLN A 235 -13.70 19.37 -3.65
N ASN A 236 -14.18 19.90 -2.55
CA ASN A 236 -15.54 20.47 -2.45
C ASN A 236 -15.64 21.73 -3.29
#